data_44b5e8181e38f05fe6e2cdbe73b4a1f6
#
_entry.id   44b5e8181e38f05fe6e2cdbe73b4a1f6
#
_cell.length_a   1.000
_cell.length_b   1.000
_cell.length_c   1.000
_cell.angle_alpha   90.00
_cell.angle_beta   90.00
_cell.angle_gamma   90.00
#
_symmetry.space_group_name_H-M   'P 1'
#
loop_
_entity.id
_entity.type
_entity.pdbx_description
1 polymer ?
#
loop_
_entity_poly.entity_id
_entity_poly.type
_entity_poly.pdbx_seq_one_letter_code
_entity_poly.pdbx_strand_id
1 'polypeptide(L)'
;MAYAQNPYRFLGALRRRYGDTFTLRTTKGPFVVTADPALVREVFAAPPDTFRVYPADVLGPFLGEKSLLLSHGERHRRDRKLLTPPFHGGRMRAYGALIAEATRAHVATLPIGRVTPVQPMMQAISLDVILRAVFGVHDPVRTEAWRRTILDDVRAVTPALIFIPQLRRPLGGFGPWARHLAARARFDAMLFDEIRERRRDAREGEDILGLILSARYDDGSAMADEEVRDQLITLVVAGHETTGTSLAWSIDWLSRLPAVRDRLQTEVDALGDSPSPEAISAATYLDAFCNEVLRVFPILPDVSREVVRPFTLGSWTIPARAAVAVGTALLHTDPRLYPDPHRFAPERWLDKKPSPFEYTPFGGGARRCLGAAFAIYEMKIALATIVRVLRFSPANEKPSKPARQNITIGPHDGVLVVARKR
;
A
#
# COMPACT_ATOMS: atom_id res chain seq x y z
N MET A 1 0.81 2.72 23.76
CA MET A 1 -0.35 3.56 23.35
C MET A 1 0.03 4.72 22.43
N ALA A 2 1.05 5.55 22.73
CA ALA A 2 1.40 6.72 21.90
C ALA A 2 1.76 6.39 20.43
N TYR A 3 2.53 5.33 20.16
CA TYR A 3 2.82 4.86 18.81
C TYR A 3 1.55 4.42 18.06
N ALA A 4 0.61 3.79 18.76
CA ALA A 4 -0.64 3.34 18.13
C ALA A 4 -1.54 4.51 17.73
N GLN A 5 -1.49 5.62 18.43
CA GLN A 5 -2.32 6.80 18.15
C GLN A 5 -1.74 7.65 17.01
N ASN A 6 -0.46 8.00 17.08
CA ASN A 6 0.21 8.81 16.06
C ASN A 6 1.70 8.44 15.98
N PRO A 7 2.06 7.49 15.11
CA PRO A 7 3.44 7.02 14.98
C PRO A 7 4.40 8.11 14.49
N TYR A 8 3.97 9.03 13.63
CA TYR A 8 4.83 10.12 13.15
C TYR A 8 5.30 11.02 14.29
N ARG A 9 4.35 11.47 15.12
CA ARG A 9 4.66 12.32 16.29
C ARG A 9 5.50 11.58 17.31
N PHE A 10 5.19 10.30 17.56
CA PHE A 10 5.91 9.47 18.52
C PHE A 10 7.35 9.23 18.09
N LEU A 11 7.58 8.75 16.87
CA LEU A 11 8.92 8.52 16.33
C LEU A 11 9.73 9.83 16.26
N GLY A 12 9.13 10.93 15.82
CA GLY A 12 9.78 12.24 15.78
C GLY A 12 10.21 12.74 17.16
N ALA A 13 9.43 12.49 18.22
CA ALA A 13 9.81 12.83 19.58
C ALA A 13 11.02 12.01 20.06
N LEU A 14 11.05 10.72 19.73
CA LEU A 14 12.17 9.83 20.07
C LEU A 14 13.44 10.23 19.33
N ARG A 15 13.34 10.54 18.03
CA ARG A 15 14.48 11.04 17.25
C ARG A 15 15.11 12.29 17.86
N ARG A 16 14.29 13.28 18.28
CA ARG A 16 14.80 14.49 18.94
C ARG A 16 15.55 14.19 20.24
N ARG A 17 15.17 13.12 20.95
CA ARG A 17 15.77 12.76 22.24
C ARG A 17 16.99 11.85 22.11
N TYR A 18 17.00 10.94 21.14
CA TYR A 18 17.96 9.85 21.07
C TYR A 18 18.78 9.82 19.76
N GLY A 19 18.52 10.73 18.81
CA GLY A 19 19.16 10.74 17.49
C GLY A 19 18.47 9.85 16.47
N ASP A 20 19.13 9.61 15.34
CA ASP A 20 18.57 8.91 14.19
C ASP A 20 18.42 7.40 14.40
N THR A 21 19.13 6.83 15.35
CA THR A 21 19.08 5.40 15.69
C THR A 21 18.85 5.23 17.18
N PHE A 22 17.82 4.48 17.54
CA PHE A 22 17.45 4.23 18.94
C PHE A 22 16.77 2.89 19.12
N THR A 23 16.78 2.40 20.38
CA THR A 23 16.13 1.13 20.75
C THR A 23 14.93 1.37 21.64
N LEU A 24 13.80 0.77 21.26
CA LEU A 24 12.60 0.67 22.09
C LEU A 24 12.57 -0.69 22.77
N ARG A 25 12.22 -0.73 24.04
CA ARG A 25 11.90 -1.98 24.74
C ARG A 25 10.42 -2.31 24.53
N THR A 26 10.15 -3.44 23.91
CA THR A 26 8.79 -3.94 23.70
C THR A 26 8.56 -5.25 24.43
N THR A 27 7.32 -5.68 24.55
CA THR A 27 6.96 -6.98 25.13
C THR A 27 7.50 -8.17 24.32
N LYS A 28 7.87 -7.94 23.05
CA LYS A 28 8.47 -8.93 22.15
C LYS A 28 10.00 -8.82 22.06
N GLY A 29 10.62 -8.01 22.90
CA GLY A 29 12.08 -7.79 22.92
C GLY A 29 12.51 -6.42 22.38
N PRO A 30 13.81 -6.26 22.12
CA PRO A 30 14.36 -5.01 21.58
C PRO A 30 13.81 -4.71 20.19
N PHE A 31 13.47 -3.44 19.95
CA PHE A 31 13.01 -2.92 18.68
C PHE A 31 13.88 -1.72 18.30
N VAL A 32 14.83 -1.94 17.39
CA VAL A 32 15.79 -0.93 16.94
C VAL A 32 15.20 -0.17 15.77
N VAL A 33 15.12 1.15 15.86
CA VAL A 33 14.67 2.02 14.77
C VAL A 33 15.88 2.81 14.26
N THR A 34 16.06 2.84 12.95
CA THR A 34 17.06 3.71 12.32
C THR A 34 16.46 4.56 11.22
N ALA A 35 16.91 5.80 11.12
CA ALA A 35 16.67 6.74 10.03
C ALA A 35 17.98 7.31 9.47
N ASP A 36 19.11 6.66 9.76
CA ASP A 36 20.39 6.97 9.14
C ASP A 36 20.49 6.27 7.78
N PRO A 37 20.65 7.00 6.65
CA PRO A 37 20.71 6.40 5.30
C PRO A 37 21.81 5.35 5.13
N ALA A 38 22.95 5.47 5.83
CA ALA A 38 24.03 4.47 5.78
C ALA A 38 23.58 3.16 6.43
N LEU A 39 22.95 3.22 7.60
CA LEU A 39 22.42 2.04 8.30
C LEU A 39 21.19 1.46 7.59
N VAL A 40 20.37 2.30 6.98
CA VAL A 40 19.25 1.85 6.10
C VAL A 40 19.78 1.03 4.94
N ARG A 41 20.91 1.45 4.34
CA ARG A 41 21.58 0.68 3.28
C ARG A 41 21.99 -0.71 3.80
N GLU A 42 22.58 -0.81 4.99
CA GLU A 42 22.97 -2.09 5.58
C GLU A 42 21.75 -3.01 5.77
N VAL A 43 20.63 -2.47 6.30
CA VAL A 43 19.38 -3.24 6.48
C VAL A 43 18.81 -3.72 5.14
N PHE A 44 18.83 -2.89 4.09
CA PHE A 44 18.26 -3.25 2.80
C PHE A 44 19.17 -4.13 1.93
N ALA A 45 20.48 -4.02 2.12
CA ALA A 45 21.47 -4.84 1.43
C ALA A 45 21.70 -6.22 2.09
N ALA A 46 21.18 -6.42 3.30
CA ALA A 46 21.36 -7.68 4.02
C ALA A 46 20.79 -8.88 3.24
N PRO A 47 21.43 -10.06 3.32
CA PRO A 47 20.91 -11.27 2.69
C PRO A 47 19.46 -11.54 3.04
N PRO A 48 18.65 -12.09 2.10
CA PRO A 48 17.19 -12.28 2.30
C PRO A 48 16.81 -13.16 3.48
N ASP A 49 17.70 -14.03 3.93
CA ASP A 49 17.54 -14.93 5.07
C ASP A 49 17.92 -14.31 6.43
N THR A 50 18.48 -13.09 6.43
CA THR A 50 18.83 -12.35 7.66
C THR A 50 17.58 -11.94 8.43
N PHE A 51 16.52 -11.61 7.71
CA PHE A 51 15.29 -11.04 8.27
C PHE A 51 14.04 -11.78 7.83
N ARG A 52 13.06 -11.84 8.71
CA ARG A 52 11.67 -12.14 8.36
C ARG A 52 10.76 -10.95 8.67
N VAL A 53 9.52 -10.95 8.19
CA VAL A 53 8.57 -9.88 8.50
C VAL A 53 8.29 -9.82 10.00
N TYR A 54 8.12 -8.61 10.53
CA TYR A 54 7.76 -8.38 11.93
C TYR A 54 6.47 -7.57 12.01
N PRO A 55 5.52 -7.99 12.80
CA PRO A 55 5.39 -9.25 13.54
C PRO A 55 4.62 -10.31 12.70
N ALA A 56 5.30 -11.38 12.27
CA ALA A 56 4.70 -12.41 11.41
C ALA A 56 3.50 -13.13 12.07
N ASP A 57 3.62 -13.44 13.36
CA ASP A 57 2.58 -14.10 14.17
C ASP A 57 1.30 -13.28 14.32
N VAL A 58 1.40 -11.97 14.15
CA VAL A 58 0.25 -11.07 14.18
C VAL A 58 -0.52 -11.09 12.85
N LEU A 59 0.21 -11.14 11.74
CA LEU A 59 -0.37 -11.04 10.39
C LEU A 59 -0.81 -12.38 9.81
N GLY A 60 -0.18 -13.49 10.23
CA GLY A 60 -0.46 -14.84 9.72
C GLY A 60 -1.94 -15.21 9.68
N PRO A 61 -2.70 -15.04 10.78
CA PRO A 61 -4.12 -15.36 10.82
C PRO A 61 -5.01 -14.58 9.84
N PHE A 62 -4.51 -13.46 9.31
CA PHE A 62 -5.26 -12.59 8.38
C PHE A 62 -4.83 -12.74 6.92
N LEU A 63 -3.58 -13.11 6.66
CA LEU A 63 -3.04 -13.20 5.29
C LEU A 63 -2.89 -14.64 4.80
N GLY A 64 -2.92 -15.62 5.73
CA GLY A 64 -2.54 -16.99 5.45
C GLY A 64 -1.03 -17.22 5.57
N GLU A 65 -0.63 -18.40 6.02
CA GLU A 65 0.78 -18.72 6.33
C GLU A 65 1.65 -18.83 5.09
N LYS A 66 1.03 -19.01 3.91
CA LYS A 66 1.70 -19.16 2.63
C LYS A 66 1.93 -17.82 1.91
N SER A 67 1.42 -16.71 2.45
CA SER A 67 1.57 -15.37 1.91
C SER A 67 3.03 -15.00 1.65
N LEU A 68 3.32 -14.39 0.50
CA LEU A 68 4.64 -13.84 0.17
C LEU A 68 5.15 -12.87 1.24
N LEU A 69 4.25 -12.08 1.84
CA LEU A 69 4.62 -11.14 2.89
C LEU A 69 5.21 -11.86 4.11
N LEU A 70 4.71 -13.06 4.44
CA LEU A 70 5.13 -13.84 5.60
C LEU A 70 6.25 -14.83 5.28
N SER A 71 6.39 -15.23 4.02
CA SER A 71 7.43 -16.17 3.58
C SER A 71 8.83 -15.58 3.81
N HIS A 72 9.82 -16.45 3.95
CA HIS A 72 11.19 -16.01 4.25
C HIS A 72 12.21 -16.95 3.57
N GLY A 73 13.49 -16.51 3.47
CA GLY A 73 14.58 -17.29 2.90
C GLY A 73 14.34 -17.68 1.44
N GLU A 74 14.65 -18.94 1.11
CA GLU A 74 14.54 -19.47 -0.24
C GLU A 74 13.09 -19.46 -0.75
N ARG A 75 12.12 -19.80 0.10
CA ARG A 75 10.72 -19.75 -0.27
C ARG A 75 10.28 -18.34 -0.71
N HIS A 76 10.67 -17.31 0.04
CA HIS A 76 10.36 -15.92 -0.34
C HIS A 76 10.98 -15.57 -1.68
N ARG A 77 12.22 -15.98 -1.95
CA ARG A 77 12.92 -15.72 -3.22
C ARG A 77 12.18 -16.38 -4.39
N ARG A 78 11.85 -17.66 -4.24
CA ARG A 78 11.16 -18.48 -5.23
C ARG A 78 9.77 -17.90 -5.56
N ASP A 79 8.95 -17.65 -4.53
CA ASP A 79 7.59 -17.13 -4.70
C ASP A 79 7.62 -15.71 -5.27
N ARG A 80 8.56 -14.86 -4.81
CA ARG A 80 8.72 -13.51 -5.36
C ARG A 80 9.10 -13.50 -6.84
N LYS A 81 9.99 -14.39 -7.28
CA LYS A 81 10.37 -14.54 -8.69
C LYS A 81 9.15 -14.83 -9.56
N LEU A 82 8.27 -15.71 -9.11
CA LEU A 82 7.04 -16.10 -9.80
C LEU A 82 6.01 -14.94 -9.82
N LEU A 83 5.86 -14.21 -8.72
CA LEU A 83 4.85 -13.17 -8.56
C LEU A 83 5.26 -11.80 -9.12
N THR A 84 6.52 -11.59 -9.52
CA THR A 84 7.02 -10.28 -9.99
C THR A 84 6.54 -9.89 -11.39
N PRO A 85 6.50 -10.79 -12.41
CA PRO A 85 6.21 -10.42 -13.80
C PRO A 85 4.89 -9.67 -14.02
N PRO A 86 3.76 -9.99 -13.34
CA PRO A 86 2.49 -9.27 -13.51
C PRO A 86 2.57 -7.77 -13.22
N PHE A 87 3.52 -7.33 -12.38
CA PHE A 87 3.64 -5.93 -11.92
C PHE A 87 4.69 -5.12 -12.67
N HIS A 88 5.23 -5.64 -13.79
CA HIS A 88 6.32 -4.99 -14.54
C HIS A 88 6.12 -5.05 -16.06
N GLY A 89 6.83 -4.17 -16.77
CA GLY A 89 6.93 -4.18 -18.22
C GLY A 89 5.61 -3.90 -18.96
N GLY A 90 5.41 -4.58 -20.08
CA GLY A 90 4.27 -4.36 -20.98
C GLY A 90 2.89 -4.63 -20.35
N ARG A 91 2.84 -5.48 -19.32
CA ARG A 91 1.59 -5.79 -18.59
C ARG A 91 1.00 -4.57 -17.90
N MET A 92 1.84 -3.66 -17.42
CA MET A 92 1.39 -2.42 -16.80
C MET A 92 0.53 -1.56 -17.74
N ARG A 93 0.80 -1.59 -19.03
CA ARG A 93 0.03 -0.81 -20.03
C ARG A 93 -1.42 -1.24 -20.12
N ALA A 94 -1.68 -2.55 -20.04
CA ALA A 94 -3.05 -3.09 -20.09
C ALA A 94 -3.91 -2.58 -18.92
N TYR A 95 -3.30 -2.33 -17.76
CA TYR A 95 -4.04 -1.84 -16.59
C TYR A 95 -4.42 -0.36 -16.68
N GLY A 96 -3.75 0.45 -17.52
CA GLY A 96 -4.00 1.89 -17.60
C GLY A 96 -5.43 2.23 -18.00
N ALA A 97 -5.97 1.56 -19.02
CA ALA A 97 -7.36 1.75 -19.45
C ALA A 97 -8.36 1.35 -18.36
N LEU A 98 -8.11 0.22 -17.67
CA LEU A 98 -8.93 -0.27 -16.56
C LEU A 98 -8.96 0.73 -15.38
N ILE A 99 -7.82 1.29 -15.04
CA ILE A 99 -7.71 2.30 -13.97
C ILE A 99 -8.51 3.55 -14.34
N ALA A 100 -8.33 4.05 -15.56
CA ALA A 100 -9.05 5.24 -16.02
C ALA A 100 -10.57 5.02 -16.07
N GLU A 101 -11.02 3.85 -16.51
CA GLU A 101 -12.44 3.48 -16.56
C GLU A 101 -13.05 3.37 -15.16
N ALA A 102 -12.40 2.62 -14.24
CA ALA A 102 -12.84 2.50 -12.86
C ALA A 102 -12.92 3.88 -12.18
N THR A 103 -11.92 4.73 -12.43
CA THR A 103 -11.90 6.09 -11.87
C THR A 103 -13.06 6.92 -12.41
N ARG A 104 -13.32 6.92 -13.71
CA ARG A 104 -14.46 7.66 -14.32
C ARG A 104 -15.80 7.20 -13.74
N ALA A 105 -16.00 5.89 -13.59
CA ALA A 105 -17.23 5.32 -13.05
C ALA A 105 -17.52 5.85 -11.63
N HIS A 106 -16.53 5.85 -10.75
CA HIS A 106 -16.70 6.35 -9.38
C HIS A 106 -16.82 7.87 -9.31
N VAL A 107 -16.05 8.61 -10.11
CA VAL A 107 -16.13 10.08 -10.20
C VAL A 107 -17.51 10.54 -10.63
N ALA A 108 -18.18 9.83 -11.55
CA ALA A 108 -19.52 10.16 -12.01
C ALA A 108 -20.58 10.09 -10.90
N THR A 109 -20.34 9.33 -9.83
CA THR A 109 -21.27 9.16 -8.69
C THR A 109 -20.99 10.12 -7.53
N LEU A 110 -19.89 10.90 -7.59
CA LEU A 110 -19.53 11.79 -6.49
C LEU A 110 -20.54 12.95 -6.34
N PRO A 111 -21.06 13.20 -5.12
CA PRO A 111 -21.95 14.33 -4.87
C PRO A 111 -21.25 15.67 -5.13
N ILE A 112 -21.81 16.47 -6.04
CA ILE A 112 -21.29 17.80 -6.39
C ILE A 112 -21.85 18.86 -5.45
N GLY A 113 -21.02 19.81 -5.01
CA GLY A 113 -21.43 20.95 -4.16
C GLY A 113 -21.72 20.59 -2.70
N ARG A 114 -21.48 19.35 -2.28
CA ARG A 114 -21.71 18.87 -0.91
C ARG A 114 -20.41 18.46 -0.24
N VAL A 115 -20.33 18.67 1.07
CA VAL A 115 -19.23 18.16 1.89
C VAL A 115 -19.26 16.62 1.88
N THR A 116 -18.18 16.02 1.42
CA THR A 116 -18.10 14.56 1.29
C THR A 116 -16.69 14.09 1.70
N PRO A 117 -16.56 13.01 2.50
CA PRO A 117 -15.28 12.35 2.70
C PRO A 117 -14.86 11.64 1.40
N VAL A 118 -13.69 11.98 0.89
CA VAL A 118 -13.24 11.45 -0.42
C VAL A 118 -12.56 10.08 -0.32
N GLN A 119 -12.01 9.72 0.84
CA GLN A 119 -11.28 8.46 1.03
C GLN A 119 -12.10 7.21 0.67
N PRO A 120 -13.39 7.08 1.04
CA PRO A 120 -14.17 5.90 0.63
C PRO A 120 -14.25 5.72 -0.89
N MET A 121 -14.38 6.82 -1.64
CA MET A 121 -14.37 6.77 -3.10
C MET A 121 -12.99 6.36 -3.64
N MET A 122 -11.90 6.89 -3.09
CA MET A 122 -10.55 6.51 -3.51
C MET A 122 -10.28 5.03 -3.24
N GLN A 123 -10.73 4.51 -2.10
CA GLN A 123 -10.64 3.09 -1.79
C GLN A 123 -11.51 2.22 -2.71
N ALA A 124 -12.71 2.70 -3.09
CA ALA A 124 -13.57 1.99 -4.03
C ALA A 124 -12.94 1.93 -5.43
N ILE A 125 -12.32 3.01 -5.91
CA ILE A 125 -11.55 3.03 -7.17
C ILE A 125 -10.47 1.95 -7.12
N SER A 126 -9.63 1.97 -6.07
CA SER A 126 -8.52 1.03 -5.95
C SER A 126 -9.00 -0.43 -5.84
N LEU A 127 -10.10 -0.68 -5.14
CA LEU A 127 -10.68 -2.02 -5.07
C LEU A 127 -11.18 -2.52 -6.44
N ASP A 128 -11.86 -1.67 -7.21
CA ASP A 128 -12.32 -2.02 -8.55
C ASP A 128 -11.16 -2.27 -9.53
N VAL A 129 -10.09 -1.48 -9.39
CA VAL A 129 -8.84 -1.71 -10.15
C VAL A 129 -8.26 -3.08 -9.82
N ILE A 130 -8.22 -3.46 -8.53
CA ILE A 130 -7.74 -4.78 -8.11
C ILE A 130 -8.64 -5.90 -8.63
N LEU A 131 -9.97 -5.75 -8.56
CA LEU A 131 -10.90 -6.76 -9.05
C LEU A 131 -10.70 -7.04 -10.53
N ARG A 132 -10.47 -6.01 -11.33
CA ARG A 132 -10.23 -6.14 -12.76
C ARG A 132 -8.81 -6.63 -13.08
N ALA A 133 -7.79 -6.09 -12.42
CA ALA A 133 -6.39 -6.45 -12.70
C ALA A 133 -6.01 -7.83 -12.15
N VAL A 134 -6.49 -8.18 -10.95
CA VAL A 134 -6.14 -9.44 -10.29
C VAL A 134 -7.02 -10.58 -10.75
N PHE A 135 -8.34 -10.37 -10.83
CA PHE A 135 -9.32 -11.45 -11.09
C PHE A 135 -9.98 -11.36 -12.47
N GLY A 136 -9.69 -10.33 -13.28
CA GLY A 136 -10.31 -10.15 -14.58
C GLY A 136 -11.85 -10.03 -14.51
N VAL A 137 -12.38 -9.54 -13.40
CA VAL A 137 -13.83 -9.40 -13.20
C VAL A 137 -14.32 -8.12 -13.84
N HIS A 138 -15.13 -8.23 -14.89
CA HIS A 138 -15.71 -7.09 -15.62
C HIS A 138 -17.24 -7.02 -15.53
N ASP A 139 -17.91 -8.15 -15.27
CA ASP A 139 -19.37 -8.19 -15.10
C ASP A 139 -19.79 -7.42 -13.85
N PRO A 140 -20.77 -6.49 -13.94
CA PRO A 140 -21.18 -5.65 -12.81
C PRO A 140 -21.76 -6.43 -11.63
N VAL A 141 -22.53 -7.49 -11.87
CA VAL A 141 -23.16 -8.30 -10.80
C VAL A 141 -22.08 -9.08 -10.06
N ARG A 142 -21.18 -9.69 -10.81
CA ARG A 142 -20.03 -10.42 -10.26
C ARG A 142 -19.08 -9.48 -9.52
N THR A 143 -18.79 -8.28 -10.06
CA THR A 143 -17.97 -7.25 -9.42
C THR A 143 -18.54 -6.85 -8.06
N GLU A 144 -19.86 -6.64 -7.97
CA GLU A 144 -20.51 -6.27 -6.70
C GLU A 144 -20.47 -7.42 -5.68
N ALA A 145 -20.64 -8.66 -6.11
CA ALA A 145 -20.51 -9.83 -5.22
C ALA A 145 -19.10 -9.94 -4.65
N TRP A 146 -18.06 -9.79 -5.49
CA TRP A 146 -16.67 -9.78 -5.05
C TRP A 146 -16.38 -8.61 -4.10
N ARG A 147 -16.78 -7.40 -4.47
CA ARG A 147 -16.59 -6.20 -3.64
C ARG A 147 -17.20 -6.38 -2.25
N ARG A 148 -18.44 -6.85 -2.16
CA ARG A 148 -19.13 -7.09 -0.88
C ARG A 148 -18.38 -8.10 -0.04
N THR A 149 -18.00 -9.24 -0.60
CA THR A 149 -17.32 -10.31 0.12
C THR A 149 -15.94 -9.86 0.64
N ILE A 150 -15.16 -9.15 -0.18
CA ILE A 150 -13.87 -8.59 0.24
C ILE A 150 -14.04 -7.54 1.33
N LEU A 151 -14.98 -6.61 1.18
CA LEU A 151 -15.21 -5.57 2.18
C LEU A 151 -15.73 -6.14 3.50
N ASP A 152 -16.52 -7.19 3.48
CA ASP A 152 -16.95 -7.91 4.69
C ASP A 152 -15.75 -8.52 5.43
N ASP A 153 -14.83 -9.16 4.70
CA ASP A 153 -13.62 -9.73 5.30
C ASP A 153 -12.69 -8.64 5.86
N VAL A 154 -12.41 -7.59 5.08
CA VAL A 154 -11.54 -6.48 5.51
C VAL A 154 -12.12 -5.75 6.73
N ARG A 155 -13.42 -5.47 6.74
CA ARG A 155 -14.11 -4.79 7.87
C ARG A 155 -14.19 -5.65 9.13
N ALA A 156 -14.18 -6.97 8.99
CA ALA A 156 -14.14 -7.88 10.13
C ALA A 156 -12.78 -7.87 10.84
N VAL A 157 -11.71 -7.43 10.17
CA VAL A 157 -10.39 -7.26 10.76
C VAL A 157 -10.32 -5.89 11.44
N THR A 158 -10.29 -5.87 12.76
CA THR A 158 -10.21 -4.63 13.55
C THR A 158 -8.82 -4.46 14.17
N PRO A 159 -8.38 -3.22 14.47
CA PRO A 159 -7.13 -3.00 15.19
C PRO A 159 -7.03 -3.81 16.50
N ALA A 160 -8.14 -3.99 17.22
CA ALA A 160 -8.18 -4.81 18.42
C ALA A 160 -7.81 -6.27 18.14
N LEU A 161 -8.33 -6.86 17.06
CA LEU A 161 -7.96 -8.23 16.65
C LEU A 161 -6.50 -8.33 16.21
N ILE A 162 -5.96 -7.27 15.59
CA ILE A 162 -4.56 -7.25 15.15
C ILE A 162 -3.61 -7.18 16.35
N PHE A 163 -3.84 -6.23 17.27
CA PHE A 163 -2.89 -5.90 18.33
C PHE A 163 -3.13 -6.62 19.66
N ILE A 164 -4.28 -7.29 19.84
CA ILE A 164 -4.64 -8.02 21.06
C ILE A 164 -4.97 -9.48 20.70
N PRO A 165 -3.95 -10.37 20.59
CA PRO A 165 -4.15 -11.76 20.19
C PRO A 165 -5.15 -12.55 21.07
N GLN A 166 -5.30 -12.14 22.33
CA GLN A 166 -6.22 -12.75 23.28
C GLN A 166 -7.69 -12.65 22.85
N LEU A 167 -8.03 -11.67 21.99
CA LEU A 167 -9.38 -11.52 21.43
C LEU A 167 -9.67 -12.49 20.27
N ARG A 168 -8.66 -13.21 19.78
CA ARG A 168 -8.78 -14.19 18.70
C ARG A 168 -9.24 -15.54 19.24
N ARG A 169 -10.38 -15.55 19.95
CA ARG A 169 -10.97 -16.76 20.52
C ARG A 169 -12.35 -17.02 19.90
N PRO A 170 -12.61 -18.23 19.39
CA PRO A 170 -13.93 -18.60 18.88
C PRO A 170 -14.87 -18.90 20.06
N LEU A 171 -15.46 -17.88 20.65
CA LEU A 171 -16.38 -17.96 21.80
C LEU A 171 -17.71 -18.59 21.36
N GLY A 172 -17.73 -19.91 21.13
CA GLY A 172 -18.93 -20.61 20.70
C GLY A 172 -19.58 -20.09 19.39
N GLY A 173 -18.78 -19.52 18.49
CA GLY A 173 -19.28 -18.91 17.25
C GLY A 173 -19.66 -17.41 17.38
N PHE A 174 -19.45 -16.80 18.53
CA PHE A 174 -19.77 -15.40 18.79
C PHE A 174 -18.55 -14.51 18.90
N GLY A 175 -18.76 -13.20 18.73
CA GLY A 175 -17.74 -12.17 18.92
C GLY A 175 -16.98 -11.77 17.65
N PRO A 176 -16.03 -10.81 17.77
CA PRO A 176 -15.33 -10.23 16.61
C PRO A 176 -14.50 -11.25 15.83
N TRP A 177 -13.85 -12.20 16.52
CA TRP A 177 -13.06 -13.25 15.88
C TRP A 177 -13.93 -14.23 15.08
N ALA A 178 -15.08 -14.65 15.64
CA ALA A 178 -16.02 -15.53 14.94
C ALA A 178 -16.59 -14.86 13.69
N ARG A 179 -16.88 -13.54 13.76
CA ARG A 179 -17.31 -12.77 12.58
C ARG A 179 -16.24 -12.73 11.49
N HIS A 180 -14.96 -12.51 11.88
CA HIS A 180 -13.86 -12.58 10.94
C HIS A 180 -13.73 -13.96 10.29
N LEU A 181 -13.76 -15.04 11.07
CA LEU A 181 -13.68 -16.40 10.53
C LEU A 181 -14.83 -16.70 9.54
N ALA A 182 -16.04 -16.26 9.84
CA ALA A 182 -17.19 -16.46 8.94
C ALA A 182 -17.07 -15.63 7.64
N ALA A 183 -16.58 -14.39 7.72
CA ALA A 183 -16.32 -13.57 6.55
C ALA A 183 -15.19 -14.16 5.69
N ARG A 184 -14.10 -14.58 6.33
CA ARG A 184 -12.97 -15.27 5.69
C ARG A 184 -13.40 -16.54 4.99
N ALA A 185 -14.21 -17.39 5.62
CA ALA A 185 -14.68 -18.61 5.00
C ALA A 185 -15.48 -18.36 3.70
N ARG A 186 -16.30 -17.29 3.65
CA ARG A 186 -17.00 -16.88 2.42
C ARG A 186 -16.03 -16.41 1.35
N PHE A 187 -15.04 -15.60 1.73
CA PHE A 187 -14.03 -15.13 0.79
C PHE A 187 -13.16 -16.27 0.27
N ASP A 188 -12.73 -17.18 1.13
CA ASP A 188 -11.96 -18.38 0.75
C ASP A 188 -12.75 -19.27 -0.23
N ALA A 189 -14.04 -19.50 0.03
CA ALA A 189 -14.89 -20.26 -0.88
C ALA A 189 -14.93 -19.64 -2.28
N MET A 190 -15.13 -18.32 -2.35
CA MET A 190 -15.14 -17.59 -3.63
C MET A 190 -13.78 -17.66 -4.36
N LEU A 191 -12.66 -17.55 -3.62
CA LEU A 191 -11.32 -17.67 -4.19
C LEU A 191 -11.04 -19.07 -4.73
N PHE A 192 -11.38 -20.12 -3.97
CA PHE A 192 -11.17 -21.49 -4.42
C PHE A 192 -12.09 -21.89 -5.58
N ASP A 193 -13.31 -21.35 -5.64
CA ASP A 193 -14.20 -21.55 -6.78
C ASP A 193 -13.60 -20.95 -8.05
N GLU A 194 -13.10 -19.70 -7.98
CA GLU A 194 -12.42 -19.03 -9.08
C GLU A 194 -11.17 -19.79 -9.54
N ILE A 195 -10.29 -20.20 -8.60
CA ILE A 195 -9.08 -20.95 -8.92
C ILE A 195 -9.44 -22.25 -9.64
N ARG A 196 -10.43 -23.00 -9.13
CA ARG A 196 -10.88 -24.28 -9.75
C ARG A 196 -11.46 -24.07 -11.14
N GLU A 197 -12.30 -23.03 -11.33
CA GLU A 197 -12.87 -22.70 -12.63
C GLU A 197 -11.77 -22.40 -13.64
N ARG A 198 -10.81 -21.53 -13.28
CA ARG A 198 -9.69 -21.17 -14.17
C ARG A 198 -8.80 -22.35 -14.53
N ARG A 199 -8.50 -23.24 -13.57
CA ARG A 199 -7.70 -24.43 -13.85
C ARG A 199 -8.43 -25.41 -14.78
N ARG A 200 -9.75 -25.60 -14.60
CA ARG A 200 -10.55 -26.50 -15.44
C ARG A 200 -10.65 -25.97 -16.89
N ASP A 201 -10.90 -24.68 -17.03
CA ASP A 201 -11.14 -24.08 -18.34
C ASP A 201 -9.83 -23.82 -19.12
N ALA A 202 -8.67 -24.08 -18.50
CA ALA A 202 -7.33 -23.81 -19.04
C ALA A 202 -7.20 -22.41 -19.68
N ARG A 203 -7.97 -21.44 -19.16
CA ARG A 203 -7.96 -20.07 -19.69
C ARG A 203 -6.64 -19.41 -19.35
N GLU A 204 -5.83 -19.15 -20.36
CA GLU A 204 -4.72 -18.21 -20.25
C GLU A 204 -5.33 -16.82 -20.06
N GLY A 205 -5.44 -16.38 -18.79
CA GLY A 205 -5.89 -15.03 -18.45
C GLY A 205 -4.77 -14.01 -18.59
N GLU A 206 -5.09 -12.83 -19.09
CA GLU A 206 -4.16 -11.69 -19.07
C GLU A 206 -4.12 -11.01 -17.70
N ASP A 207 -5.03 -11.36 -16.78
CA ASP A 207 -5.07 -10.90 -15.41
C ASP A 207 -4.03 -11.59 -14.52
N ILE A 208 -3.80 -11.03 -13.33
CA ILE A 208 -2.75 -11.50 -12.42
C ILE A 208 -2.99 -12.95 -11.97
N LEU A 209 -4.24 -13.34 -11.70
CA LEU A 209 -4.57 -14.71 -11.33
C LEU A 209 -4.22 -15.70 -12.44
N GLY A 210 -4.60 -15.41 -13.69
CA GLY A 210 -4.25 -16.24 -14.84
C GLY A 210 -2.74 -16.40 -15.00
N LEU A 211 -2.00 -15.31 -14.83
CA LEU A 211 -0.53 -15.33 -14.87
C LEU A 211 0.08 -16.16 -13.72
N ILE A 212 -0.46 -16.09 -12.51
CA ILE A 212 -0.01 -16.91 -11.38
C ILE A 212 -0.28 -18.40 -11.65
N LEU A 213 -1.46 -18.73 -12.15
CA LEU A 213 -1.84 -20.12 -12.42
C LEU A 213 -1.04 -20.77 -13.55
N SER A 214 -0.64 -19.98 -14.57
CA SER A 214 0.19 -20.45 -15.69
C SER A 214 1.68 -20.52 -15.35
N ALA A 215 2.14 -19.75 -14.35
CA ALA A 215 3.54 -19.69 -13.97
C ALA A 215 4.02 -21.01 -13.35
N ARG A 216 5.31 -21.30 -13.56
CA ARG A 216 5.98 -22.48 -13.01
C ARG A 216 7.24 -22.07 -12.27
N TYR A 217 7.53 -22.81 -11.20
CA TYR A 217 8.82 -22.72 -10.52
C TYR A 217 9.94 -23.32 -11.41
N ASP A 218 11.20 -23.12 -11.00
CA ASP A 218 12.35 -23.61 -11.76
C ASP A 218 12.38 -25.16 -11.85
N ASP A 219 11.73 -25.86 -10.94
CA ASP A 219 11.55 -27.31 -10.94
C ASP A 219 10.35 -27.80 -11.78
N GLY A 220 9.67 -26.90 -12.49
CA GLY A 220 8.49 -27.19 -13.31
C GLY A 220 7.16 -27.27 -12.52
N SER A 221 7.19 -27.24 -11.20
CA SER A 221 5.97 -27.31 -10.38
C SER A 221 5.15 -26.01 -10.45
N ALA A 222 3.83 -26.14 -10.29
CA ALA A 222 2.93 -24.99 -10.16
C ALA A 222 2.76 -24.61 -8.69
N MET A 223 2.34 -23.37 -8.44
CA MET A 223 1.88 -22.95 -7.10
C MET A 223 0.61 -23.72 -6.72
N ALA A 224 0.55 -24.26 -5.49
CA ALA A 224 -0.62 -24.97 -4.98
C ALA A 224 -1.80 -23.99 -4.75
N ASP A 225 -3.03 -24.51 -4.78
CA ASP A 225 -4.24 -23.67 -4.68
C ASP A 225 -4.31 -22.89 -3.38
N GLU A 226 -3.87 -23.47 -2.25
CA GLU A 226 -3.78 -22.77 -0.97
C GLU A 226 -2.72 -21.67 -0.99
N GLU A 227 -1.63 -21.86 -1.71
CA GLU A 227 -0.61 -20.85 -1.89
C GLU A 227 -1.14 -19.70 -2.76
N VAL A 228 -1.80 -20.04 -3.88
CA VAL A 228 -2.47 -19.04 -4.75
C VAL A 228 -3.47 -18.22 -3.94
N ARG A 229 -4.34 -18.88 -3.16
CA ARG A 229 -5.33 -18.23 -2.30
C ARG A 229 -4.68 -17.22 -1.35
N ASP A 230 -3.60 -17.58 -0.66
CA ASP A 230 -2.90 -16.69 0.28
C ASP A 230 -2.24 -15.50 -0.45
N GLN A 231 -1.73 -15.69 -1.68
CA GLN A 231 -1.23 -14.58 -2.49
C GLN A 231 -2.36 -13.64 -2.89
N LEU A 232 -3.51 -14.15 -3.34
CA LEU A 232 -4.65 -13.34 -3.75
C LEU A 232 -5.17 -12.49 -2.58
N ILE A 233 -5.32 -13.08 -1.38
CA ILE A 233 -5.67 -12.33 -0.17
C ILE A 233 -4.64 -11.22 0.09
N THR A 234 -3.36 -11.57 0.00
CA THR A 234 -2.27 -10.61 0.22
C THR A 234 -2.34 -9.45 -0.77
N LEU A 235 -2.56 -9.72 -2.05
CA LEU A 235 -2.66 -8.70 -3.09
C LEU A 235 -3.86 -7.76 -2.86
N VAL A 236 -5.02 -8.32 -2.51
CA VAL A 236 -6.23 -7.54 -2.22
C VAL A 236 -6.02 -6.65 -0.99
N VAL A 237 -5.56 -7.22 0.13
CA VAL A 237 -5.37 -6.47 1.38
C VAL A 237 -4.29 -5.39 1.23
N ALA A 238 -3.17 -5.73 0.59
CA ALA A 238 -2.06 -4.79 0.44
C ALA A 238 -2.34 -3.68 -0.60
N GLY A 239 -3.09 -3.96 -1.65
CA GLY A 239 -3.25 -3.02 -2.77
C GLY A 239 -4.37 -2.00 -2.54
N HIS A 240 -5.54 -2.46 -2.11
CA HIS A 240 -6.75 -1.62 -2.08
C HIS A 240 -6.68 -0.47 -1.06
N GLU A 241 -6.32 -0.73 0.19
CA GLU A 241 -6.33 0.29 1.26
C GLU A 241 -5.18 1.30 1.08
N THR A 242 -4.00 0.82 0.69
CA THR A 242 -2.80 1.66 0.62
C THR A 242 -2.87 2.68 -0.50
N THR A 243 -3.22 2.26 -1.73
CA THR A 243 -3.33 3.16 -2.88
C THR A 243 -4.51 4.11 -2.72
N GLY A 244 -5.68 3.61 -2.26
CA GLY A 244 -6.85 4.46 -1.98
C GLY A 244 -6.55 5.54 -0.94
N THR A 245 -5.78 5.22 0.10
CA THR A 245 -5.34 6.21 1.11
C THR A 245 -4.36 7.23 0.53
N SER A 246 -3.43 6.80 -0.34
CA SER A 246 -2.50 7.72 -1.03
C SER A 246 -3.25 8.69 -1.95
N LEU A 247 -4.27 8.21 -2.66
CA LEU A 247 -5.16 9.04 -3.47
C LEU A 247 -5.95 10.04 -2.61
N ALA A 248 -6.46 9.63 -1.45
CA ALA A 248 -7.16 10.54 -0.54
C ALA A 248 -6.23 11.67 -0.05
N TRP A 249 -4.99 11.37 0.36
CA TRP A 249 -3.99 12.38 0.69
C TRP A 249 -3.66 13.30 -0.49
N SER A 250 -3.64 12.76 -1.72
CA SER A 250 -3.46 13.56 -2.92
C SER A 250 -4.55 14.62 -3.08
N ILE A 251 -5.81 14.24 -2.86
CA ILE A 251 -6.94 15.17 -2.94
C ILE A 251 -6.91 16.22 -1.82
N ASP A 252 -6.47 15.87 -0.60
CA ASP A 252 -6.30 16.87 0.47
C ASP A 252 -5.32 17.98 0.04
N TRP A 253 -4.15 17.62 -0.50
CA TRP A 253 -3.16 18.58 -0.99
C TRP A 253 -3.66 19.41 -2.19
N LEU A 254 -4.29 18.78 -3.18
CA LEU A 254 -4.84 19.48 -4.34
C LEU A 254 -5.96 20.46 -3.95
N SER A 255 -6.74 20.13 -2.92
CA SER A 255 -7.79 21.02 -2.42
C SER A 255 -7.24 22.26 -1.73
N ARG A 256 -6.07 22.15 -1.08
CA ARG A 256 -5.48 23.20 -0.22
C ARG A 256 -4.42 24.05 -0.89
N LEU A 257 -3.78 23.55 -1.95
CA LEU A 257 -2.65 24.21 -2.61
C LEU A 257 -3.01 24.58 -4.07
N PRO A 258 -3.67 25.75 -4.29
CA PRO A 258 -4.10 26.15 -5.63
C PRO A 258 -2.98 26.17 -6.65
N ALA A 259 -1.79 26.70 -6.31
CA ALA A 259 -0.66 26.75 -7.24
C ALA A 259 -0.19 25.37 -7.70
N VAL A 260 -0.13 24.38 -6.76
CA VAL A 260 0.23 22.99 -7.08
C VAL A 260 -0.85 22.36 -7.95
N ARG A 261 -2.12 22.53 -7.58
CA ARG A 261 -3.26 22.03 -8.35
C ARG A 261 -3.25 22.58 -9.78
N ASP A 262 -3.15 23.91 -9.93
CA ASP A 262 -3.26 24.59 -11.23
C ASP A 262 -2.08 24.19 -12.14
N ARG A 263 -0.86 24.03 -11.60
CA ARG A 263 0.28 23.50 -12.34
C ARG A 263 0.07 22.05 -12.80
N LEU A 264 -0.45 21.18 -11.91
CA LEU A 264 -0.78 19.80 -12.26
C LEU A 264 -1.85 19.73 -13.33
N GLN A 265 -2.90 20.55 -13.23
CA GLN A 265 -3.96 20.65 -14.23
C GLN A 265 -3.41 21.09 -15.58
N THR A 266 -2.55 22.11 -15.62
CA THR A 266 -1.91 22.58 -16.85
C THR A 266 -1.12 21.48 -17.54
N GLU A 267 -0.33 20.70 -16.80
CA GLU A 267 0.41 19.56 -17.37
C GLU A 267 -0.54 18.50 -17.92
N VAL A 268 -1.57 18.11 -17.15
CA VAL A 268 -2.53 17.07 -17.56
C VAL A 268 -3.36 17.51 -18.76
N ASP A 269 -3.75 18.80 -18.86
CA ASP A 269 -4.47 19.35 -20.00
C ASP A 269 -3.61 19.38 -21.28
N ALA A 270 -2.33 19.67 -21.13
CA ALA A 270 -1.37 19.67 -22.25
C ALA A 270 -1.21 18.28 -22.91
N LEU A 271 -1.63 17.19 -22.24
CA LEU A 271 -1.64 15.85 -22.82
C LEU A 271 -2.76 15.61 -23.84
N GLY A 272 -3.65 16.60 -24.06
CA GLY A 272 -4.78 16.53 -25.00
C GLY A 272 -6.06 15.95 -24.37
N ASP A 273 -7.13 15.85 -25.18
CA ASP A 273 -8.46 15.51 -24.67
C ASP A 273 -8.62 14.04 -24.20
N SER A 274 -7.90 13.13 -24.82
CA SER A 274 -7.94 11.70 -24.51
C SER A 274 -6.52 11.14 -24.43
N PRO A 275 -5.74 11.52 -23.40
CA PRO A 275 -4.36 11.07 -23.28
C PRO A 275 -4.27 9.58 -23.06
N SER A 276 -3.32 8.93 -23.71
CA SER A 276 -3.03 7.54 -23.46
C SER A 276 -2.48 7.33 -22.03
N PRO A 277 -2.67 6.17 -21.43
CA PRO A 277 -2.08 5.86 -20.15
C PRO A 277 -0.55 6.04 -20.11
N GLU A 278 0.13 5.78 -21.21
CA GLU A 278 1.57 6.00 -21.36
C GLU A 278 1.92 7.48 -21.26
N ALA A 279 1.19 8.36 -21.96
CA ALA A 279 1.38 9.80 -21.90
C ALA A 279 1.18 10.34 -20.48
N ILE A 280 0.12 9.87 -19.79
CA ILE A 280 -0.14 10.21 -18.39
C ILE A 280 1.01 9.72 -17.49
N SER A 281 1.46 8.49 -17.71
CA SER A 281 2.55 7.90 -16.91
C SER A 281 3.87 8.64 -17.09
N ALA A 282 4.09 9.27 -18.26
CA ALA A 282 5.30 10.04 -18.57
C ALA A 282 5.25 11.49 -18.04
N ALA A 283 4.09 11.98 -17.55
CA ALA A 283 3.93 13.34 -17.03
C ALA A 283 4.83 13.56 -15.80
N THR A 284 5.74 14.54 -15.90
CA THR A 284 6.83 14.71 -14.94
C THR A 284 6.39 15.37 -13.64
N TYR A 285 5.53 16.37 -13.71
CA TYR A 285 5.02 17.03 -12.51
C TYR A 285 4.01 16.16 -11.76
N LEU A 286 3.22 15.38 -12.48
CA LEU A 286 2.33 14.36 -11.88
C LEU A 286 3.13 13.29 -11.14
N ASP A 287 4.25 12.83 -11.70
CA ASP A 287 5.17 11.92 -11.02
C ASP A 287 5.76 12.55 -9.75
N ALA A 288 6.25 13.78 -9.88
CA ALA A 288 6.78 14.57 -8.77
C ALA A 288 5.73 14.78 -7.66
N PHE A 289 4.49 15.06 -8.03
CA PHE A 289 3.38 15.21 -7.11
C PHE A 289 3.10 13.90 -6.34
N CYS A 290 2.99 12.76 -7.04
CA CYS A 290 2.76 11.45 -6.40
C CYS A 290 3.88 11.09 -5.42
N ASN A 291 5.14 11.32 -5.82
CA ASN A 291 6.28 11.06 -4.95
C ASN A 291 6.27 11.96 -3.71
N GLU A 292 5.88 13.24 -3.82
CA GLU A 292 5.78 14.15 -2.68
C GLU A 292 4.65 13.74 -1.73
N VAL A 293 3.51 13.27 -2.22
CA VAL A 293 2.44 12.72 -1.39
C VAL A 293 2.96 11.56 -0.54
N LEU A 294 3.64 10.61 -1.15
CA LEU A 294 4.20 9.43 -0.46
C LEU A 294 5.36 9.78 0.48
N ARG A 295 6.07 10.88 0.22
CA ARG A 295 7.09 11.39 1.14
C ARG A 295 6.47 11.94 2.41
N VAL A 296 5.49 12.84 2.26
CA VAL A 296 4.89 13.55 3.41
C VAL A 296 4.04 12.61 4.26
N PHE A 297 3.29 11.73 3.60
CA PHE A 297 2.42 10.76 4.26
C PHE A 297 2.72 9.33 3.80
N PRO A 298 3.89 8.75 4.18
CA PRO A 298 4.15 7.35 3.90
C PRO A 298 3.11 6.49 4.62
N ILE A 299 2.43 5.62 3.87
CA ILE A 299 1.32 4.81 4.40
C ILE A 299 1.76 3.93 5.57
N LEU A 300 3.01 3.47 5.53
CA LEU A 300 3.67 2.81 6.66
C LEU A 300 4.74 3.74 7.23
N PRO A 301 4.65 4.13 8.51
CA PRO A 301 5.60 5.07 9.12
C PRO A 301 7.00 4.46 9.30
N ASP A 302 7.06 3.15 9.36
CA ASP A 302 8.29 2.36 9.41
C ASP A 302 8.12 1.00 8.74
N VAL A 303 9.24 0.37 8.36
CA VAL A 303 9.29 -0.96 7.78
C VAL A 303 10.08 -1.87 8.70
N SER A 304 9.37 -2.72 9.44
CA SER A 304 9.93 -3.53 10.51
C SER A 304 10.27 -4.94 10.05
N ARG A 305 11.36 -5.49 10.58
CA ARG A 305 11.87 -6.84 10.31
C ARG A 305 12.33 -7.50 11.60
N GLU A 306 12.10 -8.79 11.75
CA GLU A 306 12.68 -9.57 12.84
C GLU A 306 14.02 -10.15 12.39
N VAL A 307 15.01 -10.03 13.25
CA VAL A 307 16.36 -10.58 13.05
C VAL A 307 16.33 -12.09 13.28
N VAL A 308 16.64 -12.89 12.28
CA VAL A 308 16.63 -14.36 12.37
C VAL A 308 17.91 -14.88 13.05
N ARG A 309 19.05 -14.25 12.74
CA ARG A 309 20.38 -14.53 13.35
C ARG A 309 21.07 -13.21 13.67
N PRO A 310 21.99 -13.16 14.64
CA PRO A 310 22.63 -11.91 15.02
C PRO A 310 23.11 -11.12 13.80
N PHE A 311 22.78 -9.84 13.76
CA PHE A 311 23.03 -8.93 12.64
C PHE A 311 23.83 -7.71 13.09
N THR A 312 24.92 -7.41 12.41
CA THR A 312 25.69 -6.19 12.66
C THR A 312 25.06 -5.02 11.93
N LEU A 313 24.75 -3.95 12.67
CA LEU A 313 24.20 -2.70 12.16
C LEU A 313 25.13 -1.57 12.63
N GLY A 314 25.97 -1.05 11.75
CA GLY A 314 27.04 -0.12 12.13
C GLY A 314 27.97 -0.75 13.16
N SER A 315 28.10 -0.14 14.33
CA SER A 315 28.91 -0.65 15.43
C SER A 315 28.15 -1.57 16.42
N TRP A 316 26.86 -1.84 16.20
CA TRP A 316 26.03 -2.62 17.12
C TRP A 316 25.74 -4.02 16.60
N THR A 317 25.74 -4.99 17.49
CA THR A 317 25.23 -6.33 17.20
C THR A 317 23.79 -6.45 17.68
N ILE A 318 22.87 -6.63 16.73
CA ILE A 318 21.45 -6.82 17.02
C ILE A 318 21.21 -8.33 17.22
N PRO A 319 20.72 -8.76 18.39
CA PRO A 319 20.52 -10.17 18.67
C PRO A 319 19.38 -10.77 17.85
N ALA A 320 19.41 -12.09 17.67
CA ALA A 320 18.30 -12.83 17.10
C ALA A 320 17.00 -12.57 17.88
N ARG A 321 15.86 -12.58 17.20
CA ARG A 321 14.52 -12.27 17.70
C ARG A 321 14.29 -10.80 18.07
N ALA A 322 15.31 -9.93 18.01
CA ALA A 322 15.08 -8.49 18.05
C ALA A 322 14.44 -8.02 16.74
N ALA A 323 13.78 -6.87 16.77
CA ALA A 323 13.28 -6.24 15.55
C ALA A 323 14.18 -5.07 15.14
N VAL A 324 14.35 -4.90 13.82
CA VAL A 324 14.95 -3.71 13.21
C VAL A 324 13.92 -3.05 12.32
N ALA A 325 13.74 -1.74 12.45
CA ALA A 325 12.84 -0.95 11.64
C ALA A 325 13.58 0.20 10.94
N VAL A 326 13.32 0.35 9.66
CA VAL A 326 13.65 1.57 8.94
C VAL A 326 12.54 2.58 9.18
N GLY A 327 12.87 3.69 9.83
CA GLY A 327 11.92 4.76 10.16
C GLY A 327 11.62 5.64 8.94
N THR A 328 10.79 5.17 8.02
CA THR A 328 10.42 5.87 6.78
C THR A 328 9.94 7.30 7.05
N ALA A 329 9.04 7.49 8.02
CA ALA A 329 8.57 8.82 8.39
C ALA A 329 9.67 9.74 8.92
N LEU A 330 10.68 9.20 9.57
CA LEU A 330 11.83 9.95 10.08
C LEU A 330 12.79 10.36 8.95
N LEU A 331 13.08 9.42 8.02
CA LEU A 331 13.87 9.72 6.82
C LEU A 331 13.22 10.84 6.01
N HIS A 332 11.93 10.70 5.73
CA HIS A 332 11.17 11.61 4.88
C HIS A 332 10.97 13.01 5.49
N THR A 333 11.19 13.15 6.80
CA THR A 333 11.11 14.44 7.52
C THR A 333 12.47 14.93 8.00
N ASP A 334 13.55 14.37 7.49
CA ASP A 334 14.91 14.83 7.81
C ASP A 334 15.25 16.11 7.02
N PRO A 335 15.50 17.26 7.68
CA PRO A 335 15.83 18.50 6.99
C PRO A 335 17.19 18.45 6.27
N ARG A 336 18.08 17.51 6.61
CA ARG A 336 19.35 17.30 5.92
C ARG A 336 19.15 16.66 4.54
N LEU A 337 18.08 15.84 4.42
CA LEU A 337 17.72 15.14 3.18
C LEU A 337 16.69 15.95 2.36
N TYR A 338 15.73 16.54 3.06
CA TYR A 338 14.61 17.32 2.48
C TYR A 338 14.55 18.69 3.15
N PRO A 339 15.18 19.73 2.59
CA PRO A 339 15.02 21.10 3.09
C PRO A 339 13.53 21.45 3.22
N ASP A 340 13.14 22.05 4.35
CA ASP A 340 11.75 22.38 4.65
C ASP A 340 10.82 21.15 4.58
N PRO A 341 11.08 20.07 5.36
CA PRO A 341 10.49 18.76 5.11
C PRO A 341 8.96 18.71 5.32
N HIS A 342 8.39 19.69 6.04
CA HIS A 342 6.95 19.79 6.28
C HIS A 342 6.21 20.56 5.20
N ARG A 343 6.93 21.28 4.33
CA ARG A 343 6.35 21.93 3.16
C ARG A 343 6.11 20.87 2.07
N PHE A 344 4.90 20.84 1.54
CA PHE A 344 4.57 20.05 0.36
C PHE A 344 5.09 20.77 -0.88
N ALA A 345 6.08 20.20 -1.54
CA ALA A 345 6.79 20.81 -2.66
C ALA A 345 7.16 19.75 -3.72
N PRO A 346 6.27 19.46 -4.68
CA PRO A 346 6.55 18.52 -5.77
C PRO A 346 7.81 18.88 -6.57
N GLU A 347 8.16 20.16 -6.62
CA GLU A 347 9.32 20.69 -7.36
C GLU A 347 10.63 20.01 -6.98
N ARG A 348 10.78 19.59 -5.72
CA ARG A 348 11.99 18.90 -5.24
C ARG A 348 12.34 17.62 -6.01
N TRP A 349 11.35 17.03 -6.68
CA TRP A 349 11.50 15.79 -7.45
C TRP A 349 11.87 16.03 -8.91
N LEU A 350 11.78 17.27 -9.37
CA LEU A 350 12.16 17.65 -10.74
C LEU A 350 13.68 17.80 -10.88
N ASP A 351 14.33 18.28 -9.81
CA ASP A 351 15.76 18.61 -9.84
C ASP A 351 16.63 17.45 -9.36
N LYS A 352 16.18 16.69 -8.35
CA LYS A 352 16.98 15.64 -7.73
C LYS A 352 16.12 14.43 -7.36
N LYS A 353 16.58 13.24 -7.78
CA LYS A 353 16.04 11.99 -7.28
C LYS A 353 16.84 11.56 -6.05
N PRO A 354 16.18 11.41 -4.85
CA PRO A 354 16.86 10.90 -3.68
C PRO A 354 17.30 9.45 -3.88
N SER A 355 18.28 9.02 -3.09
CA SER A 355 18.73 7.64 -3.10
C SER A 355 17.62 6.69 -2.57
N PRO A 356 17.62 5.41 -2.94
CA PRO A 356 16.65 4.42 -2.45
C PRO A 356 16.78 4.14 -0.95
N PHE A 357 17.77 4.73 -0.28
CA PHE A 357 17.99 4.65 1.17
C PHE A 357 17.54 5.92 1.90
N GLU A 358 17.24 6.97 1.17
CA GLU A 358 16.70 8.25 1.67
C GLU A 358 15.18 8.35 1.44
N TYR A 359 14.68 7.73 0.36
CA TYR A 359 13.26 7.71 -0.01
C TYR A 359 12.74 6.27 -0.04
N THR A 360 11.98 5.90 0.99
CA THR A 360 11.63 4.51 1.27
C THR A 360 10.13 4.25 1.43
N PRO A 361 9.20 4.88 0.67
CA PRO A 361 7.76 4.70 0.87
C PRO A 361 7.31 3.26 0.58
N PHE A 362 8.06 2.54 -0.23
CA PHE A 362 7.83 1.15 -0.61
C PHE A 362 8.81 0.17 0.07
N GLY A 363 9.50 0.63 1.13
CA GLY A 363 10.57 -0.14 1.75
C GLY A 363 11.76 -0.35 0.80
N GLY A 364 12.56 -1.40 1.02
CA GLY A 364 13.76 -1.64 0.22
C GLY A 364 14.32 -3.07 0.34
N GLY A 365 15.36 -3.31 -0.46
CA GLY A 365 16.05 -4.60 -0.52
C GLY A 365 15.16 -5.73 -1.07
N ALA A 366 15.47 -6.95 -0.66
CA ALA A 366 14.74 -8.14 -1.12
C ALA A 366 13.23 -8.12 -0.81
N ARG A 367 12.80 -7.29 0.15
CA ARG A 367 11.39 -7.16 0.57
C ARG A 367 10.75 -5.85 0.14
N ARG A 368 11.32 -5.15 -0.83
CA ARG A 368 10.69 -3.97 -1.42
C ARG A 368 9.29 -4.33 -1.93
N CYS A 369 8.33 -3.42 -1.79
CA CYS A 369 6.95 -3.62 -2.23
C CYS A 369 6.91 -4.16 -3.67
N LEU A 370 6.18 -5.28 -3.87
CA LEU A 370 6.02 -5.91 -5.17
C LEU A 370 5.23 -5.02 -6.13
N GLY A 371 4.15 -4.40 -5.62
CA GLY A 371 3.26 -3.52 -6.36
C GLY A 371 3.71 -2.05 -6.44
N ALA A 372 4.97 -1.71 -6.13
CA ALA A 372 5.41 -0.30 -6.08
C ALA A 372 5.18 0.45 -7.40
N ALA A 373 5.54 -0.18 -8.53
CA ALA A 373 5.32 0.41 -9.85
C ALA A 373 3.83 0.53 -10.19
N PHE A 374 3.05 -0.50 -9.83
CA PHE A 374 1.60 -0.51 -10.02
C PHE A 374 0.91 0.59 -9.22
N ALA A 375 1.27 0.77 -7.95
CA ALA A 375 0.68 1.80 -7.09
C ALA A 375 0.94 3.22 -7.61
N ILE A 376 2.17 3.54 -8.04
CA ILE A 376 2.49 4.83 -8.65
C ILE A 376 1.72 5.02 -9.98
N TYR A 377 1.66 3.99 -10.79
CA TYR A 377 0.93 4.01 -12.06
C TYR A 377 -0.56 4.25 -11.84
N GLU A 378 -1.17 3.52 -10.89
CA GLU A 378 -2.58 3.71 -10.50
C GLU A 378 -2.83 5.13 -9.98
N MET A 379 -1.97 5.65 -9.09
CA MET A 379 -2.10 7.02 -8.60
C MET A 379 -2.07 8.04 -9.75
N LYS A 380 -1.13 7.91 -10.69
CA LYS A 380 -0.98 8.84 -11.81
C LYS A 380 -2.21 8.83 -12.71
N ILE A 381 -2.67 7.67 -13.14
CA ILE A 381 -3.83 7.54 -14.04
C ILE A 381 -5.11 8.03 -13.35
N ALA A 382 -5.34 7.62 -12.09
CA ALA A 382 -6.51 8.03 -11.34
C ALA A 382 -6.52 9.56 -11.10
N LEU A 383 -5.42 10.15 -10.65
CA LEU A 383 -5.32 11.59 -10.42
C LEU A 383 -5.50 12.39 -11.71
N ALA A 384 -4.84 12.02 -12.81
CA ALA A 384 -5.03 12.67 -14.10
C ALA A 384 -6.50 12.60 -14.56
N THR A 385 -7.16 11.46 -14.37
CA THR A 385 -8.58 11.30 -14.71
C THR A 385 -9.47 12.18 -13.83
N ILE A 386 -9.20 12.28 -12.55
CA ILE A 386 -9.98 13.08 -11.59
C ILE A 386 -9.83 14.59 -11.86
N VAL A 387 -8.59 15.10 -11.98
CA VAL A 387 -8.33 16.53 -12.08
C VAL A 387 -8.80 17.15 -13.40
N ARG A 388 -9.05 16.34 -14.41
CA ARG A 388 -9.64 16.76 -15.69
C ARG A 388 -11.11 17.16 -15.58
N VAL A 389 -11.83 16.56 -14.66
CA VAL A 389 -13.30 16.70 -14.57
C VAL A 389 -13.78 17.32 -13.26
N LEU A 390 -12.95 17.28 -12.22
CA LEU A 390 -13.30 17.77 -10.89
C LEU A 390 -12.26 18.74 -10.35
N ARG A 391 -12.77 19.71 -9.59
CA ARG A 391 -11.99 20.61 -8.74
C ARG A 391 -12.48 20.45 -7.30
N PHE A 392 -11.55 20.39 -6.35
CA PHE A 392 -11.86 20.23 -4.94
C PHE A 392 -11.52 21.48 -4.14
N SER A 393 -12.36 21.80 -3.18
CA SER A 393 -12.09 22.79 -2.13
C SER A 393 -12.15 22.09 -0.78
N PRO A 394 -11.29 22.41 0.19
CA PRO A 394 -11.33 21.79 1.51
C PRO A 394 -12.61 22.23 2.24
N ALA A 395 -13.25 21.29 2.94
CA ALA A 395 -14.42 21.62 3.78
C ALA A 395 -13.99 22.19 5.15
N ASN A 396 -12.77 21.91 5.59
CA ASN A 396 -12.19 22.37 6.85
C ASN A 396 -10.95 23.24 6.60
N GLU A 397 -10.76 24.29 7.40
CA GLU A 397 -9.56 25.12 7.34
C GLU A 397 -8.27 24.34 7.64
N LYS A 398 -8.33 23.45 8.63
CA LYS A 398 -7.18 22.64 9.05
C LYS A 398 -7.04 21.39 8.18
N PRO A 399 -5.79 21.01 7.80
CA PRO A 399 -5.53 19.75 7.11
C PRO A 399 -6.01 18.54 7.91
N SER A 400 -6.38 17.47 7.20
CA SER A 400 -6.66 16.18 7.80
C SER A 400 -5.46 15.68 8.62
N LYS A 401 -5.73 15.15 9.79
CA LYS A 401 -4.67 14.62 10.66
C LYS A 401 -4.42 13.15 10.32
N PRO A 402 -3.14 12.70 10.31
CA PRO A 402 -2.85 11.29 10.16
C PRO A 402 -3.32 10.51 11.39
N ALA A 403 -4.05 9.43 11.14
CA ALA A 403 -4.54 8.50 12.15
C ALA A 403 -4.34 7.06 11.69
N ARG A 404 -4.22 6.15 12.64
CA ARG A 404 -4.07 4.74 12.34
C ARG A 404 -5.38 4.14 11.83
N GLN A 405 -5.29 3.48 10.69
CA GLN A 405 -6.33 2.67 10.06
C GLN A 405 -5.75 1.25 9.93
N ASN A 406 -6.09 0.35 10.84
CA ASN A 406 -5.46 -0.98 10.94
C ASN A 406 -3.92 -0.91 11.07
N ILE A 407 -3.18 -1.37 10.06
CA ILE A 407 -1.72 -1.30 10.00
C ILE A 407 -1.21 -0.05 9.29
N THR A 408 -2.05 0.63 8.55
CA THR A 408 -1.75 1.82 7.74
C THR A 408 -2.04 3.12 8.49
N ILE A 409 -1.55 4.23 7.94
CA ILE A 409 -1.84 5.58 8.41
C ILE A 409 -2.59 6.34 7.32
N GLY A 410 -3.81 6.72 7.62
CA GLY A 410 -4.68 7.48 6.71
C GLY A 410 -5.22 8.76 7.34
N PRO A 411 -5.98 9.55 6.60
CA PRO A 411 -6.63 10.76 7.11
C PRO A 411 -7.75 10.40 8.09
N HIS A 412 -7.74 11.05 9.27
CA HIS A 412 -8.69 10.76 10.36
C HIS A 412 -10.16 10.96 9.97
N ASP A 413 -10.44 11.99 9.19
CA ASP A 413 -11.78 12.41 8.75
C ASP A 413 -12.12 11.95 7.31
N GLY A 414 -11.26 11.16 6.69
CA GLY A 414 -11.45 10.68 5.33
C GLY A 414 -11.27 11.76 4.27
N VAL A 415 -10.68 12.91 4.61
CA VAL A 415 -10.49 14.10 3.76
C VAL A 415 -11.83 14.70 3.32
N LEU A 416 -12.37 15.59 4.15
CA LEU A 416 -13.63 16.30 3.86
C LEU A 416 -13.42 17.41 2.81
N VAL A 417 -14.07 17.28 1.67
CA VAL A 417 -13.99 18.24 0.55
C VAL A 417 -15.35 18.56 -0.04
N VAL A 418 -15.41 19.66 -0.77
CA VAL A 418 -16.51 19.99 -1.69
C VAL A 418 -16.00 19.85 -3.12
N ALA A 419 -16.57 18.91 -3.86
CA ALA A 419 -16.27 18.72 -5.27
C ALA A 419 -17.11 19.64 -6.16
N ARG A 420 -16.52 20.18 -7.21
CA ARG A 420 -17.19 20.95 -8.27
C ARG A 420 -16.75 20.40 -9.62
N LYS A 421 -17.67 20.41 -10.58
CA LYS A 421 -17.31 20.13 -11.98
C LYS A 421 -16.37 21.23 -12.48
N ARG A 422 -15.47 20.83 -13.31
CA ARG A 422 -14.53 21.71 -14.00
C ARG A 422 -15.11 22.25 -15.30
#